data_c5b90655d091fa6d05196652a82080b2
#
_entry.id   c5b90655d091fa6d05196652a82080b2
#
_cell.length_a   1.000
_cell.length_b   1.000
_cell.length_c   1.000
_cell.angle_alpha   90.00
_cell.angle_beta   90.00
_cell.angle_gamma   90.00
#
_symmetry.space_group_name_H-M   'P 1'
#
loop_
_entity.id
_entity.type
_entity.pdbx_description
1 polymer ?
#
loop_
_entity_poly.entity_id
_entity_poly.type
_entity_poly.pdbx_seq_one_letter_code
_entity_poly.pdbx_strand_id
1 'polypeptide(L)'
;MLRVLEMDVFEAIKGRRSIRKYKSESVQKELIKKLLDAARWAPSGGNIQPWRFIVIDDKNTLELIRKVSPGYLGDSPLAILVCSDKEKAYKVGGALGRDYLSIADCAMAVQNILLAAYALGLGTCVVKSFSHNAIKEILEIPKGIEPELLVIVGYPDQTPTPPKRIPLSEISYLNKYGQRFIQESEE
;
A
#
# COMPACT_ATOMS: atom_id res chain seq x y z
N MET A 1 -13.92 -22.08 10.68
CA MET A 1 -13.03 -21.27 11.53
C MET A 1 -11.67 -21.25 10.86
N LEU A 2 -11.35 -20.19 10.12
CA LEU A 2 -10.05 -20.03 9.46
C LEU A 2 -8.99 -19.93 10.57
N ARG A 3 -8.08 -20.90 10.59
CA ARG A 3 -6.90 -20.86 11.46
C ARG A 3 -6.10 -19.62 11.04
N VAL A 4 -6.12 -18.57 11.85
CA VAL A 4 -5.17 -17.47 11.70
C VAL A 4 -3.82 -18.09 12.01
N LEU A 5 -3.01 -18.32 10.98
CA LEU A 5 -1.60 -18.63 11.17
C LEU A 5 -1.01 -17.39 11.86
N GLU A 6 -0.52 -17.56 13.07
CA GLU A 6 0.27 -16.53 13.76
C GLU A 6 1.58 -16.37 12.98
N MET A 7 1.56 -15.48 11.99
CA MET A 7 2.75 -15.15 11.22
C MET A 7 3.55 -14.11 12.00
N ASP A 8 4.82 -14.36 12.17
CA ASP A 8 5.74 -13.37 12.75
C ASP A 8 5.84 -12.12 11.86
N VAL A 9 5.93 -10.96 12.48
CA VAL A 9 5.98 -9.67 11.77
C VAL A 9 7.23 -9.58 10.87
N PHE A 10 8.37 -10.11 11.30
CA PHE A 10 9.58 -10.10 10.49
C PHE A 10 9.50 -11.05 9.31
N GLU A 11 8.79 -12.17 9.44
CA GLU A 11 8.46 -13.05 8.31
C GLU A 11 7.60 -12.33 7.28
N ALA A 12 6.57 -11.61 7.72
CA ALA A 12 5.73 -10.82 6.83
C ALA A 12 6.53 -9.74 6.11
N ILE A 13 7.38 -8.99 6.81
CA ILE A 13 8.24 -7.95 6.24
C ILE A 13 9.21 -8.53 5.22
N LYS A 14 9.90 -9.63 5.55
CA LYS A 14 10.90 -10.25 4.70
C LYS A 14 10.28 -11.09 3.57
N GLY A 15 9.11 -11.68 3.80
CA GLY A 15 8.44 -12.60 2.87
C GLY A 15 7.60 -11.89 1.80
N ARG A 16 6.98 -10.76 2.13
CA ARG A 16 6.12 -10.02 1.21
C ARG A 16 6.84 -9.65 -0.10
N ARG A 17 6.14 -9.90 -1.22
CA ARG A 17 6.61 -9.55 -2.58
C ARG A 17 5.56 -8.76 -3.34
N SER A 18 6.00 -8.01 -4.34
CA SER A 18 5.10 -7.42 -5.34
C SER A 18 4.62 -8.50 -6.29
N ILE A 19 3.35 -8.86 -6.19
CA ILE A 19 2.70 -9.87 -7.02
C ILE A 19 2.02 -9.19 -8.20
N ARG A 20 2.23 -9.75 -9.41
CA ARG A 20 1.70 -9.22 -10.67
C ARG A 20 1.01 -10.29 -11.53
N LYS A 21 0.89 -11.53 -10.99
CA LYS A 21 0.07 -12.59 -11.54
C LYS A 21 -0.84 -13.11 -10.44
N TYR A 22 -2.12 -13.18 -10.74
CA TYR A 22 -3.15 -13.55 -9.78
C TYR A 22 -4.01 -14.66 -10.35
N LYS A 23 -4.57 -15.47 -9.46
CA LYS A 23 -5.66 -16.38 -9.79
C LYS A 23 -6.92 -15.55 -10.07
N SER A 24 -7.83 -16.08 -10.89
CA SER A 24 -9.12 -15.43 -11.22
C SER A 24 -10.12 -15.44 -10.06
N GLU A 25 -9.76 -16.00 -8.93
CA GLU A 25 -10.60 -16.13 -7.74
C GLU A 25 -10.84 -14.76 -7.08
N SER A 26 -12.10 -14.46 -6.78
CA SER A 26 -12.48 -13.24 -6.06
C SER A 26 -12.02 -13.26 -4.61
N VAL A 27 -11.54 -12.12 -4.12
CA VAL A 27 -11.14 -11.97 -2.72
C VAL A 27 -12.38 -11.86 -1.82
N GLN A 28 -12.46 -12.69 -0.79
CA GLN A 28 -13.59 -12.71 0.13
C GLN A 28 -13.73 -11.37 0.86
N LYS A 29 -14.96 -10.90 1.02
CA LYS A 29 -15.29 -9.60 1.65
C LYS A 29 -14.73 -9.47 3.07
N GLU A 30 -14.67 -10.55 3.81
CA GLU A 30 -14.11 -10.61 5.16
C GLU A 30 -12.60 -10.36 5.17
N LEU A 31 -11.88 -10.82 4.15
CA LEU A 31 -10.45 -10.54 3.99
C LEU A 31 -10.24 -9.06 3.62
N ILE A 32 -11.07 -8.52 2.73
CA ILE A 32 -11.02 -7.08 2.40
C ILE A 32 -11.21 -6.22 3.65
N LYS A 33 -12.20 -6.54 4.48
CA LYS A 33 -12.42 -5.83 5.75
C LYS A 33 -11.19 -5.89 6.67
N LYS A 34 -10.52 -7.04 6.77
CA LYS A 34 -9.28 -7.18 7.56
C LYS A 34 -8.15 -6.30 7.01
N LEU A 35 -8.02 -6.18 5.67
CA LEU A 35 -7.04 -5.30 5.06
C LEU A 35 -7.31 -3.83 5.39
N LEU A 36 -8.56 -3.40 5.28
CA LEU A 36 -8.97 -2.03 5.63
C LEU A 36 -8.82 -1.75 7.12
N ASP A 37 -9.11 -2.74 7.96
CA ASP A 37 -8.89 -2.63 9.40
C ASP A 37 -7.41 -2.47 9.73
N ALA A 38 -6.53 -3.27 9.16
CA ALA A 38 -5.09 -3.13 9.32
C ALA A 38 -4.60 -1.75 8.85
N ALA A 39 -5.12 -1.25 7.72
CA ALA A 39 -4.77 0.07 7.19
C ALA A 39 -5.08 1.20 8.17
N ARG A 40 -6.26 1.22 8.79
CA ARG A 40 -6.67 2.28 9.72
C ARG A 40 -5.89 2.30 11.04
N TRP A 41 -5.14 1.24 11.36
CA TRP A 41 -4.24 1.19 12.51
C TRP A 41 -2.85 1.77 12.22
N ALA A 42 -2.62 2.31 11.03
CA ALA A 42 -1.40 3.04 10.75
C ALA A 42 -1.31 4.30 11.63
N PRO A 43 -0.10 4.70 12.05
CA PRO A 43 0.09 6.00 12.69
C PRO A 43 -0.18 7.13 11.69
N SER A 44 -0.55 8.30 12.18
CA SER A 44 -0.67 9.51 11.38
C SER A 44 -0.22 10.75 12.15
N GLY A 45 0.32 11.72 11.46
CA GLY A 45 0.78 12.96 12.06
C GLY A 45 -0.37 13.66 12.82
N GLY A 46 -0.19 13.91 14.13
CA GLY A 46 -1.25 14.49 14.97
C GLY A 46 -2.55 13.71 15.00
N ASN A 47 -2.51 12.41 14.69
CA ASN A 47 -3.69 11.53 14.56
C ASN A 47 -4.72 12.04 13.53
N ILE A 48 -4.26 12.65 12.45
CA ILE A 48 -5.09 13.24 11.39
C ILE A 48 -5.96 12.18 10.71
N GLN A 49 -5.41 10.99 10.44
CA GLN A 49 -6.09 9.89 9.74
C GLN A 49 -6.74 10.37 8.42
N PRO A 50 -5.92 10.88 7.49
CA PRO A 50 -6.42 11.55 6.28
C PRO A 50 -6.89 10.58 5.22
N TRP A 51 -6.62 9.29 5.37
CA TRP A 51 -6.91 8.27 4.37
C TRP A 51 -8.40 8.09 4.11
N ARG A 52 -8.73 7.82 2.83
CA ARG A 52 -9.99 7.33 2.34
C ARG A 52 -9.71 6.12 1.46
N PHE A 53 -10.45 5.05 1.63
CA PHE A 53 -10.25 3.81 0.89
C PHE A 53 -11.40 3.60 -0.08
N ILE A 54 -11.10 3.38 -1.35
CA ILE A 54 -12.07 2.97 -2.35
C ILE A 54 -11.74 1.54 -2.76
N VAL A 55 -12.64 0.62 -2.49
CA VAL A 55 -12.53 -0.80 -2.88
C VAL A 55 -13.15 -0.97 -4.24
N ILE A 56 -12.43 -1.58 -5.17
CA ILE A 56 -12.82 -1.74 -6.57
C ILE A 56 -12.72 -3.24 -6.90
N ASP A 57 -13.86 -3.90 -7.09
CA ASP A 57 -13.99 -5.31 -7.47
C ASP A 57 -14.86 -5.51 -8.73
N ASP A 58 -15.42 -4.42 -9.26
CA ASP A 58 -16.11 -4.45 -10.55
C ASP A 58 -15.10 -4.56 -11.70
N LYS A 59 -15.29 -5.58 -12.54
CA LYS A 59 -14.37 -5.90 -13.64
C LYS A 59 -14.22 -4.75 -14.64
N ASN A 60 -15.32 -4.08 -14.99
CA ASN A 60 -15.29 -3.00 -15.97
C ASN A 60 -14.52 -1.80 -15.44
N THR A 61 -14.75 -1.45 -14.17
CA THR A 61 -14.02 -0.37 -13.47
C THR A 61 -12.53 -0.69 -13.33
N LEU A 62 -12.18 -1.94 -12.98
CA LEU A 62 -10.78 -2.39 -12.93
C LEU A 62 -10.09 -2.27 -14.29
N GLU A 63 -10.78 -2.62 -15.39
CA GLU A 63 -10.24 -2.47 -16.75
C GLU A 63 -10.00 -1.00 -17.13
N LEU A 64 -10.94 -0.10 -16.79
CA LEU A 64 -10.77 1.33 -17.02
C LEU A 64 -9.56 1.89 -16.25
N ILE A 65 -9.45 1.55 -14.97
CA ILE A 65 -8.32 1.96 -14.10
C ILE A 65 -7.01 1.44 -14.68
N ARG A 66 -6.95 0.19 -15.12
CA ARG A 66 -5.75 -0.40 -15.74
C ARG A 66 -5.29 0.36 -16.97
N LYS A 67 -6.21 0.79 -17.86
CA LYS A 67 -5.90 1.57 -19.06
C LYS A 67 -5.22 2.91 -18.76
N VAL A 68 -5.52 3.50 -17.61
CA VAL A 68 -4.96 4.80 -17.19
C VAL A 68 -3.85 4.67 -16.14
N SER A 69 -3.38 3.44 -15.87
CA SER A 69 -2.38 3.11 -14.85
C SER A 69 -1.28 2.22 -15.42
N PRO A 70 -0.23 2.79 -16.06
CA PRO A 70 0.84 2.01 -16.69
C PRO A 70 1.54 1.01 -15.74
N GLY A 71 1.56 1.30 -14.43
CA GLY A 71 2.12 0.39 -13.42
C GLY A 71 1.19 -0.73 -12.97
N TYR A 72 -0.06 -0.75 -13.43
CA TYR A 72 -1.03 -1.81 -13.13
C TYR A 72 -0.75 -3.01 -14.04
N LEU A 73 0.12 -3.90 -13.60
CA LEU A 73 0.48 -5.10 -14.34
C LEU A 73 -0.34 -6.31 -13.87
N GLY A 74 -0.84 -7.09 -14.83
CA GLY A 74 -1.63 -8.30 -14.57
C GLY A 74 -3.12 -8.05 -14.34
N ASP A 75 -3.86 -9.13 -14.12
CA ASP A 75 -5.32 -9.15 -13.94
C ASP A 75 -5.65 -9.48 -12.48
N SER A 76 -5.57 -8.48 -11.59
CA SER A 76 -6.02 -8.68 -10.21
C SER A 76 -7.53 -8.55 -10.11
N PRO A 77 -8.21 -9.40 -9.31
CA PRO A 77 -9.66 -9.36 -9.12
C PRO A 77 -10.11 -8.20 -8.21
N LEU A 78 -9.18 -7.51 -7.58
CA LEU A 78 -9.44 -6.46 -6.60
C LEU A 78 -8.37 -5.37 -6.67
N ALA A 79 -8.79 -4.13 -6.50
CA ALA A 79 -7.89 -3.02 -6.21
C ALA A 79 -8.43 -2.20 -5.02
N ILE A 80 -7.53 -1.61 -4.24
CA ILE A 80 -7.83 -0.67 -3.17
C ILE A 80 -7.11 0.63 -3.50
N LEU A 81 -7.86 1.66 -3.82
CA LEU A 81 -7.29 3.00 -3.99
C LEU A 81 -7.27 3.69 -2.63
N VAL A 82 -6.09 4.14 -2.24
CA VAL A 82 -5.88 4.92 -1.02
C VAL A 82 -5.75 6.37 -1.41
N CYS A 83 -6.70 7.18 -0.96
CA CYS A 83 -6.76 8.61 -1.18
C CYS A 83 -6.46 9.36 0.11
N SER A 84 -6.00 10.60 -0.01
CA SER A 84 -5.85 11.54 1.10
C SER A 84 -6.94 12.62 1.07
N ASP A 85 -7.50 12.91 2.23
CA ASP A 85 -8.39 14.06 2.45
C ASP A 85 -7.53 15.30 2.77
N LYS A 86 -7.27 16.10 1.75
CA LYS A 86 -6.40 17.28 1.86
C LYS A 86 -6.98 18.39 2.73
N GLU A 87 -8.32 18.52 2.73
CA GLU A 87 -8.98 19.53 3.55
C GLU A 87 -8.91 19.18 5.03
N LYS A 88 -9.19 17.91 5.39
CA LYS A 88 -9.03 17.42 6.76
C LYS A 88 -7.59 17.58 7.23
N ALA A 89 -6.63 17.21 6.39
CA ALA A 89 -5.22 17.29 6.70
C ALA A 89 -4.77 18.74 6.91
N TYR A 90 -5.27 19.68 6.12
CA TYR A 90 -5.00 21.11 6.30
C TYR A 90 -5.60 21.68 7.59
N LYS A 91 -6.84 21.31 7.93
CA LYS A 91 -7.52 21.80 9.15
C LYS A 91 -6.76 21.46 10.43
N VAL A 92 -6.09 20.29 10.47
CA VAL A 92 -5.38 19.81 11.66
C VAL A 92 -3.88 20.17 11.63
N GLY A 93 -3.22 19.98 10.49
CA GLY A 93 -1.77 20.09 10.35
C GLY A 93 -1.30 21.26 9.46
N GLY A 94 -2.20 22.17 9.05
CA GLY A 94 -1.86 23.27 8.15
C GLY A 94 -1.29 22.79 6.81
N ALA A 95 -0.42 23.59 6.20
CA ALA A 95 0.23 23.24 4.93
C ALA A 95 1.07 21.97 5.04
N LEU A 96 1.78 21.75 6.15
CA LEU A 96 2.55 20.54 6.39
C LEU A 96 1.63 19.29 6.38
N GLY A 97 0.47 19.37 7.03
CA GLY A 97 -0.53 18.30 7.04
C GLY A 97 -1.03 17.97 5.64
N ARG A 98 -1.44 19.00 4.88
CA ARG A 98 -1.97 18.84 3.53
C ARG A 98 -0.96 18.30 2.54
N ASP A 99 0.25 18.86 2.51
CA ASP A 99 1.19 18.69 1.40
C ASP A 99 2.16 17.52 1.66
N TYR A 100 2.40 17.16 2.91
CA TYR A 100 3.40 16.18 3.28
C TYR A 100 2.83 15.02 4.12
N LEU A 101 2.28 15.32 5.30
CA LEU A 101 1.85 14.27 6.23
C LEU A 101 0.73 13.40 5.64
N SER A 102 -0.22 14.00 4.92
CA SER A 102 -1.31 13.23 4.30
C SER A 102 -0.84 12.15 3.35
N ILE A 103 0.26 12.38 2.62
CA ILE A 103 0.86 11.39 1.71
C ILE A 103 1.62 10.32 2.51
N ALA A 104 2.44 10.75 3.47
CA ALA A 104 3.19 9.84 4.33
C ALA A 104 2.26 8.90 5.13
N ASP A 105 1.21 9.45 5.72
CA ASP A 105 0.20 8.69 6.47
C ASP A 105 -0.49 7.65 5.59
N CYS A 106 -0.88 8.01 4.36
CA CYS A 106 -1.44 7.07 3.39
C CYS A 106 -0.44 5.96 3.01
N ALA A 107 0.85 6.29 2.88
CA ALA A 107 1.88 5.28 2.59
C ALA A 107 2.06 4.29 3.76
N MET A 108 1.99 4.76 5.01
CA MET A 108 1.99 3.89 6.19
C MET A 108 0.77 2.97 6.23
N ALA A 109 -0.42 3.49 5.92
CA ALA A 109 -1.64 2.68 5.81
C ALA A 109 -1.52 1.62 4.71
N VAL A 110 -0.96 1.96 3.55
CA VAL A 110 -0.68 1.01 2.47
C VAL A 110 0.28 -0.09 2.94
N GLN A 111 1.36 0.25 3.64
CA GLN A 111 2.28 -0.77 4.15
C GLN A 111 1.59 -1.78 5.08
N ASN A 112 0.67 -1.33 5.93
CA ASN A 112 -0.14 -2.24 6.75
C ASN A 112 -1.01 -3.17 5.90
N ILE A 113 -1.63 -2.66 4.81
CA ILE A 113 -2.38 -3.50 3.84
C ILE A 113 -1.48 -4.59 3.27
N LEU A 114 -0.26 -4.22 2.85
CA LEU A 114 0.66 -5.16 2.21
C LEU A 114 1.08 -6.30 3.16
N LEU A 115 1.38 -5.98 4.41
CA LEU A 115 1.78 -6.98 5.42
C LEU A 115 0.61 -7.87 5.82
N ALA A 116 -0.56 -7.27 6.08
CA ALA A 116 -1.78 -8.01 6.39
C ALA A 116 -2.20 -8.94 5.25
N ALA A 117 -2.12 -8.48 4.00
CA ALA A 117 -2.41 -9.30 2.83
C ALA A 117 -1.51 -10.53 2.76
N TYR A 118 -0.20 -10.34 2.94
CA TYR A 118 0.76 -11.43 2.95
C TYR A 118 0.44 -12.45 4.06
N ALA A 119 0.17 -11.98 5.27
CA ALA A 119 -0.21 -12.84 6.40
C ALA A 119 -1.53 -13.60 6.18
N LEU A 120 -2.41 -13.07 5.32
CA LEU A 120 -3.68 -13.69 4.93
C LEU A 120 -3.57 -14.55 3.65
N GLY A 121 -2.36 -14.78 3.12
CA GLY A 121 -2.14 -15.57 1.90
C GLY A 121 -2.51 -14.85 0.60
N LEU A 122 -2.70 -13.52 0.66
CA LEU A 122 -2.96 -12.68 -0.50
C LEU A 122 -1.67 -12.07 -1.05
N GLY A 123 -1.64 -11.89 -2.38
CA GLY A 123 -0.61 -11.16 -3.08
C GLY A 123 -1.02 -9.70 -3.33
N THR A 124 -0.05 -8.79 -3.28
CA THR A 124 -0.29 -7.36 -3.52
C THR A 124 0.81 -6.74 -4.38
N CYS A 125 0.46 -5.67 -5.10
CA CYS A 125 1.44 -4.76 -5.70
C CYS A 125 0.94 -3.33 -5.57
N VAL A 126 1.84 -2.40 -5.21
CA VAL A 126 1.53 -0.97 -5.18
C VAL A 126 1.77 -0.37 -6.56
N VAL A 127 0.82 0.43 -7.01
CA VAL A 127 0.87 1.19 -8.25
C VAL A 127 0.77 2.67 -7.92
N LYS A 128 1.76 3.46 -8.36
CA LYS A 128 1.73 4.93 -8.25
C LYS A 128 1.64 5.61 -9.61
N SER A 129 2.09 4.94 -10.67
CA SER A 129 2.02 5.46 -12.03
C SER A 129 0.61 5.29 -12.60
N PHE A 130 -0.23 6.27 -12.36
CA PHE A 130 -1.58 6.39 -12.92
C PHE A 130 -1.92 7.85 -13.22
N SER A 131 -2.87 8.07 -14.11
CA SER A 131 -3.42 9.40 -14.38
C SER A 131 -4.36 9.82 -13.25
N HIS A 132 -3.95 10.78 -12.42
CA HIS A 132 -4.75 11.29 -11.31
C HIS A 132 -6.13 11.78 -11.75
N ASN A 133 -6.18 12.59 -12.83
CA ASN A 133 -7.44 13.13 -13.32
C ASN A 133 -8.37 12.03 -13.84
N ALA A 134 -7.85 11.08 -14.63
CA ALA A 134 -8.66 9.99 -15.14
C ALA A 134 -9.19 9.09 -14.02
N ILE A 135 -8.39 8.78 -12.99
CA ILE A 135 -8.85 8.02 -11.81
C ILE A 135 -9.96 8.79 -11.08
N LYS A 136 -9.81 10.11 -10.94
CA LYS A 136 -10.85 10.94 -10.28
C LYS A 136 -12.16 10.92 -11.05
N GLU A 137 -12.12 10.97 -12.39
CA GLU A 137 -13.32 10.85 -13.23
C GLU A 137 -13.96 9.47 -13.17
N ILE A 138 -13.15 8.40 -13.33
CA ILE A 138 -13.66 7.02 -13.32
C ILE A 138 -14.35 6.68 -11.99
N LEU A 139 -13.80 7.15 -10.86
CA LEU A 139 -14.27 6.82 -9.52
C LEU A 139 -15.08 7.94 -8.86
N GLU A 140 -15.44 9.00 -9.60
CA GLU A 140 -16.25 10.13 -9.13
C GLU A 140 -15.69 10.75 -7.83
N ILE A 141 -14.35 10.88 -7.75
CA ILE A 141 -13.68 11.38 -6.54
C ILE A 141 -13.87 12.90 -6.43
N PRO A 142 -14.44 13.38 -5.32
CA PRO A 142 -14.73 14.81 -5.16
C PRO A 142 -13.46 15.64 -4.99
N LYS A 143 -13.59 16.97 -5.20
CA LYS A 143 -12.53 17.93 -4.93
C LYS A 143 -12.09 17.84 -3.47
N GLY A 144 -10.78 17.96 -3.22
CA GLY A 144 -10.19 17.88 -1.87
C GLY A 144 -9.78 16.48 -1.46
N ILE A 145 -10.24 15.46 -2.17
CA ILE A 145 -9.76 14.07 -2.02
C ILE A 145 -8.79 13.75 -3.17
N GLU A 146 -7.57 13.31 -2.83
CA GLU A 146 -6.52 13.05 -3.83
C GLU A 146 -6.09 11.58 -3.85
N PRO A 147 -6.08 10.94 -5.04
CA PRO A 147 -5.57 9.57 -5.21
C PRO A 147 -4.06 9.52 -4.91
N GLU A 148 -3.65 8.74 -3.94
CA GLU A 148 -2.25 8.65 -3.56
C GLU A 148 -1.59 7.36 -4.05
N LEU A 149 -2.17 6.22 -3.72
CA LEU A 149 -1.61 4.90 -4.02
C LEU A 149 -2.73 3.93 -4.38
N LEU A 150 -2.53 3.14 -5.43
CA LEU A 150 -3.40 2.03 -5.78
C LEU A 150 -2.73 0.72 -5.37
N VAL A 151 -3.43 -0.13 -4.64
CA VAL A 151 -2.97 -1.46 -4.24
C VAL A 151 -3.80 -2.49 -4.99
N ILE A 152 -3.18 -3.23 -5.91
CA ILE A 152 -3.82 -4.37 -6.56
C ILE A 152 -3.67 -5.62 -5.68
N VAL A 153 -4.73 -6.40 -5.56
CA VAL A 153 -4.84 -7.49 -4.58
C VAL A 153 -5.49 -8.73 -5.22
N GLY A 154 -5.03 -9.90 -4.84
CA GLY A 154 -5.63 -11.18 -5.26
C GLY A 154 -4.85 -12.36 -4.70
N TYR A 155 -5.32 -13.58 -4.96
CA TYR A 155 -4.55 -14.77 -4.63
C TYR A 155 -3.37 -14.90 -5.59
N PRO A 156 -2.12 -15.05 -5.07
CA PRO A 156 -0.93 -15.05 -5.92
C PRO A 156 -0.88 -16.30 -6.81
N ASP A 157 -0.51 -16.11 -8.08
CA ASP A 157 -0.21 -17.17 -9.05
C ASP A 157 1.25 -17.12 -9.49
N GLN A 158 2.12 -16.65 -8.61
CA GLN A 158 3.58 -16.61 -8.78
C GLN A 158 4.28 -16.52 -7.43
N THR A 159 5.54 -16.96 -7.40
CA THR A 159 6.43 -16.82 -6.24
C THR A 159 7.70 -16.10 -6.66
N PRO A 160 7.72 -14.75 -6.62
CA PRO A 160 8.89 -13.99 -7.04
C PRO A 160 10.10 -14.22 -6.12
N THR A 161 11.28 -14.29 -6.71
CA THR A 161 12.54 -14.34 -5.97
C THR A 161 12.74 -13.06 -5.14
N PRO A 162 13.26 -13.16 -3.92
CA PRO A 162 13.60 -11.98 -3.12
C PRO A 162 14.63 -11.10 -3.85
N PRO A 163 14.39 -9.81 -4.04
CA PRO A 163 15.37 -8.91 -4.61
C PRO A 163 16.50 -8.65 -3.60
N LYS A 164 17.70 -8.38 -4.11
CA LYS A 164 18.82 -7.91 -3.28
C LYS A 164 18.41 -6.66 -2.51
N ARG A 165 18.96 -6.50 -1.33
CA ARG A 165 18.84 -5.28 -0.51
C ARG A 165 20.20 -4.62 -0.40
N ILE A 166 20.18 -3.31 -0.23
CA ILE A 166 21.41 -2.57 0.10
C ILE A 166 21.86 -3.02 1.49
N PRO A 167 23.15 -3.31 1.70
CA PRO A 167 23.69 -3.66 3.00
C PRO A 167 23.41 -2.59 4.07
N LEU A 168 23.20 -3.01 5.31
CA LEU A 168 22.96 -2.05 6.41
C LEU A 168 24.17 -1.16 6.64
N SER A 169 25.37 -1.68 6.44
CA SER A 169 26.62 -0.94 6.49
C SER A 169 26.67 0.26 5.54
N GLU A 170 25.97 0.21 4.40
CA GLU A 170 25.91 1.31 3.45
C GLU A 170 24.87 2.38 3.80
N ILE A 171 23.79 2.04 4.51
CA ILE A 171 22.63 2.91 4.73
C ILE A 171 22.36 3.30 6.17
N SER A 172 23.18 2.81 7.13
CA SER A 172 23.01 3.12 8.54
C SER A 172 24.17 3.96 9.09
N TYR A 173 23.84 5.01 9.84
CA TYR A 173 24.82 5.95 10.39
C TYR A 173 24.56 6.18 11.87
N LEU A 174 25.62 6.31 12.66
CA LEU A 174 25.57 6.61 14.09
C LEU A 174 25.75 8.12 14.32
N ASN A 175 24.78 8.75 14.96
CA ASN A 175 24.77 10.17 15.36
C ASN A 175 24.88 11.18 14.21
N LYS A 176 25.74 10.97 13.21
CA LYS A 176 25.97 11.89 12.09
C LYS A 176 26.04 11.15 10.77
N TYR A 177 25.55 11.77 9.70
CA TYR A 177 25.70 11.24 8.36
C TYR A 177 27.19 11.03 8.02
N GLY A 178 27.52 9.88 7.43
CA GLY A 178 28.89 9.49 7.12
C GLY A 178 29.60 8.68 8.21
N GLN A 179 29.15 8.69 9.46
CA GLN A 179 29.64 7.79 10.51
C GLN A 179 28.88 6.47 10.45
N ARG A 180 29.47 5.42 9.89
CA ARG A 180 28.82 4.11 9.76
C ARG A 180 28.43 3.52 11.11
N PHE A 181 27.19 3.01 11.24
CA PHE A 181 26.70 2.33 12.45
C PHE A 181 27.17 0.87 12.50
N ILE A 182 27.22 0.21 11.35
CA ILE A 182 27.66 -1.18 11.19
C ILE A 182 28.86 -1.18 10.23
N GLN A 183 29.88 -1.98 10.52
CA GLN A 183 31.01 -2.21 9.62
C GLN A 183 30.71 -3.37 8.69
N GLU A 184 31.30 -3.41 7.49
CA GLU A 184 31.09 -4.49 6.51
C GLU A 184 31.41 -5.90 7.04
N SER A 185 32.33 -5.98 8.03
CA SER A 185 32.70 -7.25 8.67
C SER A 185 31.66 -7.78 9.66
N GLU A 186 30.61 -7.01 9.96
CA GLU A 186 29.56 -7.35 10.95
C GLU A 186 28.24 -7.81 10.29
N GLU A 187 28.15 -7.79 8.94
CA GLU A 187 27.05 -8.34 8.13
C GLU A 187 27.35 -9.78 7.72
#